data_501fd120feb34b3b586dcb1e30127187
#
_entry.id   501fd120feb34b3b586dcb1e30127187
#
_cell.length_a   1.000
_cell.length_b   1.000
_cell.length_c   1.000
_cell.angle_alpha   90.00
_cell.angle_beta   90.00
_cell.angle_gamma   90.00
#
_symmetry.space_group_name_H-M   'P 1'
#
loop_
_entity.id
_entity.type
_entity.pdbx_description
1 polymer ?
#
loop_
_entity_poly.entity_id
_entity_poly.type
_entity_poly.pdbx_seq_one_letter_code
_entity_poly.pdbx_strand_id
1 'polypeptide(L)'
;MKYLKNIILSKLFSIDAIKTGNFTLKSGELSNLYFDMRLIMSYPNLYELLFNYAILKYPELFKDINLVSGVEFGGIPFANYISQRTNLPQVHIRSTIKSYGTQNLIEGCYSKDENNLDNLLLVEDVITTGNSVYEKIKQTGDKINITKILVLMDRRKDIVELITLFGYPLYSLFSLNDINEFIENQLKKTEIEYFPNPKSNYIYNLAIEKKSNIILSCDLDKCDDIIKLINLVGNHILGIKLHINIIQDFTHHFIEQLKSLKKIYNLIIIEDGKFADIGSIVIKQLDGFYKINQWADFITAHSITGKGIIESINQEYPNLGILLISELSSKNNLITQTQDYTKKTIEMIKDLEIKDKVAGLISQEETFKYINKYETLTFSPGINISNSSDNLDQTYKNPLNSSSFNLHKTTPGIGMFWIVGRGIYNNNNPEDILKSSLNYKKIGWDYFKSF
;
A
#
# COMPACT_ATOMS: atom_id res chain seq x y z
N MET A 1 -5.15 -5.49 -12.25
CA MET A 1 -4.85 -6.87 -11.82
C MET A 1 -3.35 -7.15 -11.60
N LYS A 2 -2.47 -7.02 -12.61
CA LYS A 2 -1.02 -7.29 -12.50
C LYS A 2 -0.36 -6.51 -11.34
N TYR A 3 -0.73 -5.26 -11.18
CA TYR A 3 -0.28 -4.37 -10.11
C TYR A 3 -0.62 -4.90 -8.70
N LEU A 4 -1.91 -5.20 -8.45
CA LEU A 4 -2.34 -5.72 -7.15
C LEU A 4 -1.72 -7.09 -6.84
N LYS A 5 -1.57 -7.97 -7.88
CA LYS A 5 -0.82 -9.22 -7.79
C LYS A 5 0.60 -8.99 -7.24
N ASN A 6 1.33 -8.05 -7.83
CA ASN A 6 2.72 -7.78 -7.45
C ASN A 6 2.84 -7.21 -6.02
N ILE A 7 1.92 -6.33 -5.59
CA ILE A 7 1.89 -5.84 -4.21
C ILE A 7 1.71 -7.00 -3.22
N ILE A 8 0.73 -7.87 -3.47
CA ILE A 8 0.47 -9.00 -2.58
C ILE A 8 1.69 -9.91 -2.53
N LEU A 9 2.27 -10.28 -3.68
CA LEU A 9 3.46 -11.14 -3.74
C LEU A 9 4.64 -10.51 -3.00
N SER A 10 4.91 -9.21 -3.21
CA SER A 10 5.96 -8.50 -2.46
C SER A 10 5.74 -8.57 -0.94
N LYS A 11 4.51 -8.39 -0.49
CA LYS A 11 4.17 -8.51 0.94
C LYS A 11 4.34 -9.93 1.46
N LEU A 12 3.91 -10.94 0.70
CA LEU A 12 4.07 -12.35 1.08
C LEU A 12 5.55 -12.75 1.22
N PHE A 13 6.43 -12.24 0.35
CA PHE A 13 7.88 -12.40 0.50
C PHE A 13 8.43 -11.63 1.71
N SER A 14 7.98 -10.40 1.95
CA SER A 14 8.50 -9.56 3.04
C SER A 14 8.17 -10.07 4.45
N ILE A 15 7.09 -10.85 4.59
CA ILE A 15 6.69 -11.49 5.85
C ILE A 15 7.13 -12.94 5.95
N ASP A 16 7.96 -13.41 5.02
CA ASP A 16 8.42 -14.80 4.94
C ASP A 16 7.32 -15.86 4.72
N ALA A 17 6.14 -15.45 4.27
CA ALA A 17 5.09 -16.39 3.85
C ALA A 17 5.46 -17.16 2.57
N ILE A 18 6.32 -16.56 1.74
CA ILE A 18 7.00 -17.21 0.61
C ILE A 18 8.49 -17.02 0.81
N LYS A 19 9.25 -18.12 0.79
CA LYS A 19 10.71 -18.12 0.94
C LYS A 19 11.39 -18.78 -0.25
N THR A 20 12.52 -18.22 -0.65
CA THR A 20 13.45 -18.85 -1.59
C THR A 20 14.59 -19.52 -0.82
N GLY A 21 15.05 -20.68 -1.26
CA GLY A 21 16.12 -21.42 -0.62
C GLY A 21 16.06 -22.91 -0.96
N ASN A 22 16.82 -23.74 -0.25
CA ASN A 22 16.76 -25.18 -0.42
C ASN A 22 15.94 -25.79 0.73
N PHE A 23 14.75 -26.29 0.40
CA PHE A 23 13.83 -26.88 1.36
C PHE A 23 13.53 -28.33 1.01
N THR A 24 13.47 -29.20 2.02
CA THR A 24 12.94 -30.56 1.86
C THR A 24 11.46 -30.57 2.24
N LEU A 25 10.61 -30.95 1.31
CA LEU A 25 9.17 -31.02 1.51
C LEU A 25 8.77 -32.28 2.31
N LYS A 26 7.51 -32.33 2.79
CA LYS A 26 6.97 -33.54 3.46
C LYS A 26 7.04 -34.81 2.58
N SER A 27 7.01 -34.62 1.26
CA SER A 27 7.19 -35.71 0.28
C SER A 27 8.63 -36.23 0.15
N GLY A 28 9.60 -35.55 0.78
CA GLY A 28 11.04 -35.79 0.57
C GLY A 28 11.60 -35.10 -0.67
N GLU A 29 10.80 -34.45 -1.49
CA GLU A 29 11.23 -33.69 -2.67
C GLU A 29 11.96 -32.40 -2.27
N LEU A 30 13.05 -32.07 -2.99
CA LEU A 30 13.72 -30.79 -2.84
C LEU A 30 12.96 -29.69 -3.56
N SER A 31 12.79 -28.56 -2.91
CA SER A 31 12.12 -27.37 -3.46
C SER A 31 12.95 -26.12 -3.19
N ASN A 32 13.05 -25.25 -4.20
CA ASN A 32 13.66 -23.92 -4.06
C ASN A 32 12.68 -22.89 -3.47
N LEU A 33 11.41 -23.27 -3.23
CA LEU A 33 10.36 -22.43 -2.68
C LEU A 33 9.69 -23.12 -1.48
N TYR A 34 9.44 -22.35 -0.44
CA TYR A 34 8.65 -22.74 0.72
C TYR A 34 7.52 -21.76 0.94
N PHE A 35 6.32 -22.30 1.26
CA PHE A 35 5.10 -21.54 1.46
C PHE A 35 4.56 -21.78 2.86
N ASP A 36 4.42 -20.71 3.65
CA ASP A 36 3.75 -20.71 4.95
C ASP A 36 2.70 -19.58 4.99
N MET A 37 1.57 -19.82 4.34
CA MET A 37 0.48 -18.84 4.26
C MET A 37 -0.20 -18.59 5.62
N ARG A 38 0.06 -19.43 6.63
CA ARG A 38 -0.44 -19.22 8.00
C ARG A 38 0.14 -17.96 8.64
N LEU A 39 1.30 -17.48 8.20
CA LEU A 39 1.87 -16.22 8.66
C LEU A 39 0.97 -15.01 8.33
N ILE A 40 0.09 -15.13 7.32
CA ILE A 40 -0.87 -14.07 6.98
C ILE A 40 -1.81 -13.74 8.15
N MET A 41 -2.06 -14.70 9.06
CA MET A 41 -2.90 -14.47 10.24
C MET A 41 -2.42 -13.30 11.11
N SER A 42 -1.12 -13.04 11.11
CA SER A 42 -0.51 -11.92 11.84
C SER A 42 -0.63 -10.59 11.09
N TYR A 43 -1.17 -10.59 9.86
CA TYR A 43 -1.25 -9.41 8.97
C TYR A 43 -2.67 -9.24 8.39
N PRO A 44 -3.67 -8.83 9.20
CA PRO A 44 -5.08 -8.78 8.78
C PRO A 44 -5.33 -7.97 7.51
N ASN A 45 -4.54 -6.93 7.25
CA ASN A 45 -4.65 -6.12 6.03
C ASN A 45 -4.35 -6.91 4.74
N LEU A 46 -3.61 -8.03 4.83
CA LEU A 46 -3.38 -8.89 3.66
C LEU A 46 -4.64 -9.62 3.21
N TYR A 47 -5.53 -9.96 4.14
CA TYR A 47 -6.81 -10.59 3.76
C TYR A 47 -7.68 -9.65 2.93
N GLU A 48 -7.67 -8.35 3.20
CA GLU A 48 -8.38 -7.37 2.37
C GLU A 48 -7.82 -7.32 0.95
N LEU A 49 -6.50 -7.32 0.80
CA LEU A 49 -5.85 -7.35 -0.51
C LEU A 49 -6.15 -8.64 -1.28
N LEU A 50 -6.06 -9.79 -0.60
CA LEU A 50 -6.36 -11.10 -1.16
C LEU A 50 -7.83 -11.19 -1.60
N PHE A 51 -8.75 -10.70 -0.79
CA PHE A 51 -10.18 -10.67 -1.10
C PHE A 51 -10.48 -9.78 -2.31
N ASN A 52 -9.94 -8.55 -2.34
CA ASN A 52 -10.09 -7.64 -3.46
C ASN A 52 -9.49 -8.23 -4.74
N TYR A 53 -8.34 -8.89 -4.63
CA TYR A 53 -7.72 -9.59 -5.76
C TYR A 53 -8.56 -10.77 -6.25
N ALA A 54 -9.17 -11.54 -5.33
CA ALA A 54 -10.05 -12.66 -5.65
C ALA A 54 -11.25 -12.20 -6.50
N ILE A 55 -11.93 -11.11 -6.07
CA ILE A 55 -13.08 -10.55 -6.78
C ILE A 55 -12.67 -10.01 -8.16
N LEU A 56 -11.54 -9.30 -8.24
CA LEU A 56 -11.05 -8.76 -9.52
C LEU A 56 -10.63 -9.86 -10.49
N LYS A 57 -10.03 -10.94 -10.00
CA LYS A 57 -9.58 -12.06 -10.81
C LYS A 57 -10.74 -12.96 -11.24
N TYR A 58 -11.72 -13.15 -10.34
CA TYR A 58 -12.82 -14.07 -10.52
C TYR A 58 -14.15 -13.40 -10.12
N PRO A 59 -14.76 -12.56 -10.96
CA PRO A 59 -16.01 -11.86 -10.65
C PRO A 59 -17.16 -12.80 -10.29
N GLU A 60 -17.16 -14.04 -10.81
CA GLU A 60 -18.20 -15.05 -10.57
C GLU A 60 -17.93 -15.93 -9.34
N LEU A 61 -16.88 -15.64 -8.56
CA LEU A 61 -16.46 -16.51 -7.44
C LEU A 61 -17.59 -16.76 -6.44
N PHE A 62 -18.33 -15.72 -6.07
CA PHE A 62 -19.38 -15.80 -5.05
C PHE A 62 -20.80 -16.02 -5.62
N LYS A 63 -20.93 -16.12 -6.95
CA LYS A 63 -22.22 -16.41 -7.57
C LYS A 63 -22.71 -17.81 -7.17
N ASP A 64 -23.97 -17.90 -6.77
CA ASP A 64 -24.65 -19.15 -6.35
C ASP A 64 -23.99 -19.83 -5.12
N ILE A 65 -23.19 -19.10 -4.33
CA ILE A 65 -22.62 -19.55 -3.05
C ILE A 65 -23.46 -19.02 -1.91
N ASN A 66 -23.82 -19.89 -0.95
CA ASN A 66 -24.53 -19.51 0.26
C ASN A 66 -23.86 -19.98 1.56
N LEU A 67 -22.77 -20.74 1.45
CA LEU A 67 -21.91 -21.12 2.58
C LEU A 67 -20.43 -20.97 2.25
N VAL A 68 -19.60 -20.76 3.28
CA VAL A 68 -18.15 -20.80 3.18
C VAL A 68 -17.56 -21.69 4.26
N SER A 69 -16.49 -22.42 3.94
CA SER A 69 -15.69 -23.18 4.90
C SER A 69 -14.22 -23.14 4.57
N GLY A 70 -13.36 -23.11 5.59
CA GLY A 70 -11.91 -23.22 5.43
C GLY A 70 -11.40 -24.62 5.75
N VAL A 71 -10.41 -25.09 4.99
CA VAL A 71 -9.64 -26.29 5.32
C VAL A 71 -8.66 -25.97 6.47
N GLU A 72 -8.55 -26.84 7.44
CA GLU A 72 -7.69 -26.68 8.63
C GLU A 72 -6.20 -26.75 8.25
N PHE A 73 -5.33 -25.86 8.72
CA PHE A 73 -5.59 -24.64 9.51
C PHE A 73 -5.62 -23.38 8.65
N GLY A 74 -4.87 -23.36 7.55
CA GLY A 74 -4.52 -22.16 6.83
C GLY A 74 -5.69 -21.53 6.07
N GLY A 75 -6.66 -22.35 5.63
CA GLY A 75 -7.84 -21.88 4.92
C GLY A 75 -8.87 -21.18 5.82
N ILE A 76 -8.94 -21.54 7.11
CA ILE A 76 -9.96 -21.03 8.04
C ILE A 76 -9.93 -19.51 8.20
N PRO A 77 -8.78 -18.86 8.44
CA PRO A 77 -8.75 -17.41 8.64
C PRO A 77 -9.22 -16.62 7.43
N PHE A 78 -8.92 -17.09 6.22
CA PHE A 78 -9.38 -16.42 5.01
C PHE A 78 -10.86 -16.69 4.74
N ALA A 79 -11.36 -17.90 5.05
CA ALA A 79 -12.79 -18.20 5.02
C ALA A 79 -13.58 -17.32 6.00
N ASN A 80 -13.06 -17.09 7.22
CA ASN A 80 -13.63 -16.13 8.18
C ASN A 80 -13.71 -14.72 7.60
N TYR A 81 -12.63 -14.26 6.97
CA TYR A 81 -12.61 -12.94 6.36
C TYR A 81 -13.64 -12.82 5.24
N ILE A 82 -13.74 -13.82 4.37
CA ILE A 82 -14.75 -13.90 3.30
C ILE A 82 -16.16 -13.84 3.88
N SER A 83 -16.46 -14.67 4.90
CA SER A 83 -17.75 -14.68 5.58
C SER A 83 -18.15 -13.29 6.08
N GLN A 84 -17.24 -12.58 6.75
CA GLN A 84 -17.48 -11.23 7.25
C GLN A 84 -17.69 -10.19 6.13
N ARG A 85 -16.99 -10.34 5.00
CA ARG A 85 -17.08 -9.38 3.88
C ARG A 85 -18.29 -9.59 2.99
N THR A 86 -18.80 -10.81 2.93
CA THR A 86 -19.90 -11.21 2.03
C THR A 86 -21.21 -11.46 2.77
N ASN A 87 -21.22 -11.48 4.11
CA ASN A 87 -22.30 -11.95 4.96
C ASN A 87 -22.74 -13.41 4.68
N LEU A 88 -21.89 -14.23 4.05
CA LEU A 88 -22.15 -15.63 3.88
C LEU A 88 -21.94 -16.36 5.22
N PRO A 89 -22.88 -17.22 5.64
CA PRO A 89 -22.67 -18.08 6.81
C PRO A 89 -21.43 -18.94 6.65
N GLN A 90 -20.74 -19.21 7.77
CA GLN A 90 -19.59 -20.08 7.79
C GLN A 90 -19.90 -21.38 8.53
N VAL A 91 -19.43 -22.49 7.97
CA VAL A 91 -19.41 -23.79 8.63
C VAL A 91 -17.98 -24.29 8.78
N HIS A 92 -17.77 -25.15 9.76
CA HIS A 92 -16.47 -25.79 9.99
C HIS A 92 -16.59 -27.31 9.82
N ILE A 93 -15.83 -27.86 8.89
CA ILE A 93 -15.78 -29.31 8.61
C ILE A 93 -14.59 -29.87 9.38
N ARG A 94 -14.84 -30.69 10.42
CA ARG A 94 -13.84 -31.32 11.26
C ARG A 94 -13.06 -32.38 10.51
N SER A 95 -11.82 -32.59 10.89
CA SER A 95 -10.99 -33.70 10.36
C SER A 95 -11.39 -35.04 10.98
N THR A 96 -11.96 -35.01 12.22
CA THR A 96 -12.42 -36.22 12.95
C THR A 96 -13.70 -35.91 13.72
N ILE A 97 -14.58 -36.95 13.84
CA ILE A 97 -15.77 -36.88 14.68
C ILE A 97 -15.33 -36.90 16.17
N LYS A 98 -15.92 -36.01 16.98
CA LYS A 98 -15.71 -36.05 18.42
C LYS A 98 -16.33 -37.31 19.04
N SER A 99 -15.66 -37.88 20.02
CA SER A 99 -16.20 -39.00 20.83
C SER A 99 -17.19 -38.51 21.91
N TYR A 100 -17.42 -37.22 22.06
CA TYR A 100 -18.30 -36.61 23.07
C TYR A 100 -19.07 -35.40 22.50
N GLY A 101 -20.12 -34.97 23.19
CA GLY A 101 -21.00 -33.87 22.80
C GLY A 101 -21.93 -34.23 21.63
N THR A 102 -22.12 -33.28 20.69
CA THR A 102 -23.05 -33.44 19.56
C THR A 102 -22.57 -34.41 18.48
N GLN A 103 -21.32 -34.86 18.53
CA GLN A 103 -20.67 -35.76 17.56
C GLN A 103 -20.80 -35.31 16.09
N ASN A 104 -21.03 -34.01 15.87
CA ASN A 104 -21.18 -33.44 14.54
C ASN A 104 -19.83 -33.36 13.83
N LEU A 105 -19.80 -33.78 12.57
CA LEU A 105 -18.67 -33.59 11.67
C LEU A 105 -18.63 -32.19 11.12
N ILE A 106 -19.80 -31.57 10.91
CA ILE A 106 -19.96 -30.21 10.40
C ILE A 106 -20.56 -29.34 11.51
N GLU A 107 -19.85 -28.28 11.91
CA GLU A 107 -20.29 -27.34 12.89
C GLU A 107 -20.78 -26.06 12.20
N GLY A 108 -21.83 -25.45 12.73
CA GLY A 108 -22.48 -24.26 12.15
C GLY A 108 -23.88 -24.60 11.61
N CYS A 109 -24.53 -23.58 11.04
CA CYS A 109 -25.87 -23.73 10.47
C CYS A 109 -25.79 -23.96 8.97
N TYR A 110 -26.40 -25.03 8.50
CA TYR A 110 -26.55 -25.38 7.08
C TYR A 110 -27.87 -26.08 6.85
N SER A 111 -28.36 -26.14 5.60
CA SER A 111 -29.58 -26.83 5.23
C SER A 111 -29.44 -28.33 5.51
N LYS A 112 -30.49 -28.91 6.10
CA LYS A 112 -30.63 -30.36 6.30
C LYS A 112 -31.62 -30.99 5.32
N ASP A 113 -32.14 -30.18 4.39
CA ASP A 113 -33.04 -30.65 3.35
C ASP A 113 -32.21 -31.25 2.19
N GLU A 114 -32.31 -32.57 2.02
CA GLU A 114 -31.54 -33.28 0.97
C GLU A 114 -31.92 -32.85 -0.46
N ASN A 115 -33.09 -32.22 -0.64
CA ASN A 115 -33.53 -31.70 -1.93
C ASN A 115 -33.06 -30.22 -2.16
N ASN A 116 -32.53 -29.56 -1.14
CA ASN A 116 -32.10 -28.18 -1.21
C ASN A 116 -30.81 -27.96 -0.39
N LEU A 117 -29.72 -28.56 -0.85
CA LEU A 117 -28.42 -28.47 -0.21
C LEU A 117 -27.82 -27.09 -0.40
N ASP A 118 -27.12 -26.64 0.62
CA ASP A 118 -26.33 -25.39 0.54
C ASP A 118 -25.12 -25.54 -0.39
N ASN A 119 -24.87 -24.52 -1.19
CA ASN A 119 -23.70 -24.40 -2.08
C ASN A 119 -22.50 -23.81 -1.33
N LEU A 120 -21.46 -24.61 -1.16
CA LEU A 120 -20.29 -24.29 -0.38
C LEU A 120 -19.12 -23.83 -1.25
N LEU A 121 -18.51 -22.71 -0.88
CA LEU A 121 -17.16 -22.34 -1.26
C LEU A 121 -16.16 -22.90 -0.23
N LEU A 122 -15.32 -23.83 -0.66
CA LEU A 122 -14.25 -24.39 0.17
C LEU A 122 -12.95 -23.60 -0.04
N VAL A 123 -12.33 -23.13 1.05
CA VAL A 123 -11.14 -22.27 1.02
C VAL A 123 -9.93 -23.02 1.58
N GLU A 124 -8.82 -23.04 0.84
CA GLU A 124 -7.55 -23.63 1.25
C GLU A 124 -6.41 -22.60 1.12
N ASP A 125 -5.38 -22.71 1.92
CA ASP A 125 -4.20 -21.83 1.84
C ASP A 125 -3.21 -22.28 0.75
N VAL A 126 -2.81 -23.55 0.74
CA VAL A 126 -1.83 -24.08 -0.22
C VAL A 126 -2.25 -25.47 -0.71
N ILE A 127 -2.34 -25.63 -2.02
CA ILE A 127 -2.58 -26.94 -2.64
C ILE A 127 -1.27 -27.47 -3.25
N THR A 128 -0.95 -28.74 -2.93
CA THR A 128 0.09 -29.53 -3.59
C THR A 128 -0.53 -30.70 -4.34
N THR A 129 -0.93 -31.75 -3.63
CA THR A 129 -1.69 -32.88 -4.17
C THR A 129 -3.20 -32.70 -4.03
N GLY A 130 -3.63 -31.78 -3.14
CA GLY A 130 -5.04 -31.55 -2.82
C GLY A 130 -5.64 -32.55 -1.81
N ASN A 131 -4.83 -33.42 -1.19
CA ASN A 131 -5.35 -34.43 -0.27
C ASN A 131 -6.17 -33.85 0.89
N SER A 132 -5.78 -32.70 1.46
CA SER A 132 -6.54 -32.01 2.51
C SER A 132 -7.94 -31.62 2.03
N VAL A 133 -8.03 -31.08 0.81
CA VAL A 133 -9.29 -30.74 0.16
C VAL A 133 -10.13 -31.99 -0.12
N TYR A 134 -9.50 -33.04 -0.65
CA TYR A 134 -10.17 -34.34 -0.94
C TYR A 134 -10.82 -34.94 0.31
N GLU A 135 -10.08 -34.95 1.43
CA GLU A 135 -10.62 -35.46 2.69
C GLU A 135 -11.82 -34.62 3.17
N LYS A 136 -11.82 -33.30 2.97
CA LYS A 136 -12.98 -32.46 3.29
C LYS A 136 -14.17 -32.74 2.37
N ILE A 137 -13.94 -32.93 1.07
CA ILE A 137 -14.97 -33.34 0.12
C ILE A 137 -15.60 -34.67 0.56
N LYS A 138 -14.78 -35.66 0.90
CA LYS A 138 -15.25 -36.98 1.36
C LYS A 138 -16.02 -36.88 2.68
N GLN A 139 -15.58 -36.01 3.61
CA GLN A 139 -16.22 -35.82 4.89
C GLN A 139 -17.57 -35.10 4.79
N THR A 140 -17.74 -34.16 3.84
CA THR A 140 -19.04 -33.52 3.60
C THR A 140 -20.07 -34.51 3.05
N GLY A 141 -19.67 -35.46 2.20
CA GLY A 141 -20.57 -36.38 1.54
C GLY A 141 -21.73 -35.64 0.87
N ASP A 142 -22.94 -36.23 1.00
CA ASP A 142 -24.17 -35.68 0.42
C ASP A 142 -24.85 -34.60 1.32
N LYS A 143 -24.17 -34.06 2.34
CA LYS A 143 -24.79 -33.12 3.29
C LYS A 143 -24.70 -31.67 2.85
N ILE A 144 -23.70 -31.31 2.08
CA ILE A 144 -23.47 -29.96 1.56
C ILE A 144 -22.88 -30.08 0.15
N ASN A 145 -23.36 -29.26 -0.77
CA ASN A 145 -22.89 -29.25 -2.14
C ASN A 145 -21.65 -28.38 -2.26
N ILE A 146 -20.46 -28.98 -2.32
CA ILE A 146 -19.24 -28.21 -2.63
C ILE A 146 -19.30 -27.85 -4.11
N THR A 147 -19.40 -26.54 -4.41
CA THR A 147 -19.53 -26.04 -5.79
C THR A 147 -18.26 -25.42 -6.31
N LYS A 148 -17.45 -24.83 -5.45
CA LYS A 148 -16.22 -24.15 -5.81
C LYS A 148 -15.15 -24.31 -4.75
N ILE A 149 -13.90 -24.34 -5.20
CA ILE A 149 -12.73 -24.36 -4.32
C ILE A 149 -11.89 -23.09 -4.61
N LEU A 150 -11.59 -22.34 -3.56
CA LEU A 150 -10.68 -21.18 -3.63
C LEU A 150 -9.37 -21.52 -2.91
N VAL A 151 -8.24 -21.29 -3.57
CA VAL A 151 -6.94 -21.49 -2.94
C VAL A 151 -6.09 -20.22 -3.06
N LEU A 152 -5.33 -19.90 -2.01
CA LEU A 152 -4.39 -18.80 -2.07
C LEU A 152 -3.21 -19.15 -2.98
N MET A 153 -2.61 -20.34 -2.82
CA MET A 153 -1.45 -20.78 -3.59
C MET A 153 -1.63 -22.18 -4.14
N ASP A 154 -1.66 -22.31 -5.47
CA ASP A 154 -1.65 -23.59 -6.17
C ASP A 154 -0.21 -23.94 -6.60
N ARG A 155 0.33 -25.05 -6.06
CA ARG A 155 1.67 -25.55 -6.33
C ARG A 155 1.73 -26.67 -7.36
N ARG A 156 0.59 -27.06 -7.94
CA ARG A 156 0.57 -28.11 -8.97
C ARG A 156 1.30 -27.64 -10.22
N LYS A 157 1.97 -28.57 -10.90
CA LYS A 157 2.81 -28.26 -12.08
C LYS A 157 2.05 -28.42 -13.40
N ASP A 158 0.96 -29.18 -13.39
CA ASP A 158 0.22 -29.52 -14.60
C ASP A 158 -0.85 -28.46 -14.90
N ILE A 159 -0.71 -27.77 -16.03
CA ILE A 159 -1.58 -26.64 -16.42
C ILE A 159 -2.99 -27.09 -16.79
N VAL A 160 -3.17 -28.31 -17.30
CA VAL A 160 -4.47 -28.83 -17.74
C VAL A 160 -5.38 -29.10 -16.54
N GLU A 161 -4.82 -29.44 -15.38
CA GLU A 161 -5.55 -29.70 -14.14
C GLU A 161 -5.74 -28.44 -13.25
N LEU A 162 -5.20 -27.28 -13.65
CA LEU A 162 -5.22 -26.07 -12.79
C LEU A 162 -6.63 -25.45 -12.64
N ILE A 163 -7.58 -25.76 -13.52
CA ILE A 163 -8.95 -25.19 -13.47
C ILE A 163 -9.92 -26.07 -12.68
N THR A 164 -9.54 -27.29 -12.36
CA THR A 164 -10.36 -28.19 -11.54
C THR A 164 -9.50 -28.94 -10.52
N LEU A 165 -10.14 -29.33 -9.43
CA LEU A 165 -9.56 -30.21 -8.43
C LEU A 165 -10.60 -31.26 -8.06
N PHE A 166 -10.31 -32.54 -8.33
CA PHE A 166 -11.25 -33.68 -8.13
C PHE A 166 -12.61 -33.45 -8.80
N GLY A 167 -12.63 -32.81 -9.98
CA GLY A 167 -13.86 -32.49 -10.71
C GLY A 167 -14.57 -31.19 -10.29
N TYR A 168 -14.12 -30.52 -9.24
CA TYR A 168 -14.66 -29.23 -8.78
C TYR A 168 -13.92 -28.05 -9.39
N PRO A 169 -14.63 -26.95 -9.75
CA PRO A 169 -14.00 -25.71 -10.21
C PRO A 169 -13.02 -25.17 -9.16
N LEU A 170 -11.76 -24.92 -9.57
CA LEU A 170 -10.71 -24.38 -8.72
C LEU A 170 -10.37 -22.94 -9.14
N TYR A 171 -10.36 -22.07 -8.16
CA TYR A 171 -10.00 -20.67 -8.28
C TYR A 171 -8.72 -20.41 -7.48
N SER A 172 -7.56 -20.38 -8.14
CA SER A 172 -6.29 -20.11 -7.48
C SER A 172 -5.92 -18.64 -7.57
N LEU A 173 -5.58 -18.01 -6.44
CA LEU A 173 -5.11 -16.62 -6.45
C LEU A 173 -3.71 -16.55 -7.08
N PHE A 174 -2.80 -17.44 -6.68
CA PHE A 174 -1.44 -17.52 -7.21
C PHE A 174 -1.09 -18.96 -7.62
N SER A 175 -0.33 -19.07 -8.70
CA SER A 175 0.28 -20.30 -9.18
C SER A 175 1.80 -20.25 -9.02
N LEU A 176 2.49 -21.40 -9.21
CA LEU A 176 3.96 -21.43 -9.28
C LEU A 176 4.50 -20.53 -10.40
N ASN A 177 3.78 -20.43 -11.52
CA ASN A 177 4.17 -19.55 -12.63
C ASN A 177 4.13 -18.08 -12.21
N ASP A 178 3.10 -17.65 -11.44
CA ASP A 178 3.02 -16.28 -10.92
C ASP A 178 4.22 -15.96 -10.00
N ILE A 179 4.62 -16.93 -9.16
CA ILE A 179 5.75 -16.77 -8.26
C ILE A 179 7.07 -16.71 -9.04
N ASN A 180 7.28 -17.62 -10.00
CA ASN A 180 8.47 -17.63 -10.83
C ASN A 180 8.59 -16.37 -11.68
N GLU A 181 7.48 -15.94 -12.32
CA GLU A 181 7.42 -14.65 -13.03
C GLU A 181 7.81 -13.49 -12.12
N PHE A 182 7.27 -13.47 -10.89
CA PHE A 182 7.58 -12.44 -9.92
C PHE A 182 9.06 -12.46 -9.53
N ILE A 183 9.65 -13.62 -9.22
CA ILE A 183 11.08 -13.77 -8.88
C ILE A 183 11.96 -13.38 -10.05
N GLU A 184 11.67 -13.86 -11.27
CA GLU A 184 12.42 -13.49 -12.47
C GLU A 184 12.37 -11.99 -12.73
N ASN A 185 11.19 -11.39 -12.57
CA ASN A 185 11.03 -9.95 -12.66
C ASN A 185 11.81 -9.23 -11.56
N GLN A 186 11.95 -9.76 -10.36
CA GLN A 186 12.82 -9.22 -9.31
C GLN A 186 14.31 -9.36 -9.67
N LEU A 187 14.71 -10.47 -10.26
CA LEU A 187 16.11 -10.73 -10.68
C LEU A 187 16.50 -9.92 -11.93
N LYS A 188 15.58 -9.75 -12.87
CA LYS A 188 15.75 -8.88 -14.06
C LYS A 188 15.70 -7.40 -13.72
N LYS A 189 15.52 -7.08 -12.44
CA LYS A 189 15.05 -5.81 -12.02
C LYS A 189 16.10 -4.86 -11.60
N THR A 190 15.84 -3.70 -12.11
CA THR A 190 16.17 -2.45 -11.49
C THR A 190 14.99 -1.78 -10.78
N GLU A 191 13.74 -1.95 -11.17
CA GLU A 191 12.63 -1.19 -10.56
C GLU A 191 11.27 -1.92 -10.59
N ILE A 192 10.52 -1.97 -9.45
CA ILE A 192 9.16 -2.52 -9.36
C ILE A 192 8.14 -1.44 -9.74
N GLU A 193 7.36 -1.66 -10.78
CA GLU A 193 6.24 -0.79 -11.14
C GLU A 193 5.00 -1.18 -10.33
N TYR A 194 4.79 -0.48 -9.21
CA TYR A 194 3.61 -0.66 -8.35
C TYR A 194 2.46 0.28 -8.70
N PHE A 195 2.78 1.43 -9.29
CA PHE A 195 1.85 2.52 -9.52
C PHE A 195 1.72 2.83 -11.00
N PRO A 196 0.56 3.32 -11.46
CA PRO A 196 0.38 3.75 -12.85
C PRO A 196 1.37 4.83 -13.27
N ASN A 197 1.72 5.72 -12.34
CA ASN A 197 2.66 6.81 -12.61
C ASN A 197 4.11 6.35 -12.36
N PRO A 198 5.03 6.52 -13.33
CA PRO A 198 6.44 6.13 -13.17
C PRO A 198 7.16 6.85 -12.02
N LYS A 199 6.78 8.10 -11.74
CA LYS A 199 7.36 8.88 -10.62
C LYS A 199 6.94 8.32 -9.26
N SER A 200 5.73 7.77 -9.17
CA SER A 200 5.28 7.08 -7.97
C SER A 200 6.12 5.84 -7.71
N ASN A 201 6.42 5.06 -8.76
CA ASN A 201 7.29 3.90 -8.67
C ASN A 201 8.71 4.29 -8.25
N TYR A 202 9.23 5.37 -8.81
CA TYR A 202 10.54 5.90 -8.42
C TYR A 202 10.61 6.23 -6.93
N ILE A 203 9.66 7.01 -6.40
CA ILE A 203 9.62 7.36 -4.96
C ILE A 203 9.51 6.12 -4.09
N TYR A 204 8.64 5.19 -4.46
CA TYR A 204 8.42 3.97 -3.68
C TYR A 204 9.69 3.11 -3.61
N ASN A 205 10.35 2.89 -4.75
CA ASN A 205 11.58 2.13 -4.82
C ASN A 205 12.73 2.81 -4.04
N LEU A 206 12.82 4.13 -4.14
CA LEU A 206 13.80 4.91 -3.38
C LEU A 206 13.57 4.80 -1.86
N ALA A 207 12.30 4.78 -1.42
CA ALA A 207 11.96 4.58 -0.01
C ALA A 207 12.41 3.20 0.49
N ILE A 208 12.26 2.16 -0.32
CA ILE A 208 12.74 0.80 0.00
C ILE A 208 14.26 0.78 0.11
N GLU A 209 14.97 1.37 -0.86
CA GLU A 209 16.44 1.45 -0.87
C GLU A 209 16.97 2.17 0.37
N LYS A 210 16.45 3.36 0.65
CA LYS A 210 16.88 4.21 1.77
C LYS A 210 16.37 3.76 3.13
N LYS A 211 15.39 2.86 3.16
CA LYS A 211 14.63 2.45 4.37
C LYS A 211 14.10 3.68 5.11
N SER A 212 13.49 4.60 4.36
CA SER A 212 12.96 5.86 4.89
C SER A 212 11.76 6.32 4.07
N ASN A 213 10.69 6.75 4.74
CA ASN A 213 9.51 7.39 4.16
C ASN A 213 9.42 8.88 4.53
N ILE A 214 10.50 9.46 5.06
CA ILE A 214 10.52 10.81 5.60
C ILE A 214 10.84 11.83 4.53
N ILE A 215 9.95 12.80 4.32
CA ILE A 215 10.19 14.04 3.57
C ILE A 215 10.40 15.15 4.59
N LEU A 216 11.59 15.76 4.57
CA LEU A 216 11.92 16.89 5.43
C LEU A 216 11.31 18.18 4.88
N SER A 217 10.38 18.81 5.61
CA SER A 217 9.90 20.16 5.29
C SER A 217 10.94 21.18 5.76
N CYS A 218 11.70 21.74 4.83
CA CYS A 218 12.73 22.76 5.11
C CYS A 218 12.10 24.16 5.03
N ASP A 219 11.34 24.54 6.07
CA ASP A 219 10.65 25.84 6.12
C ASP A 219 11.59 26.91 6.74
N LEU A 220 12.82 26.98 6.20
CA LEU A 220 13.89 27.91 6.60
C LEU A 220 14.02 29.01 5.54
N ASP A 221 14.45 30.21 5.96
CA ASP A 221 14.50 31.41 5.12
C ASP A 221 15.91 31.77 4.64
N LYS A 222 16.94 30.94 4.97
CA LYS A 222 18.34 31.12 4.56
C LYS A 222 18.86 29.89 3.81
N CYS A 223 19.49 30.13 2.65
CA CYS A 223 20.09 29.08 1.83
C CYS A 223 21.09 28.23 2.63
N ASP A 224 22.01 28.87 3.35
CA ASP A 224 23.03 28.16 4.11
C ASP A 224 22.48 27.25 5.19
N ASP A 225 21.40 27.65 5.86
CA ASP A 225 20.80 26.84 6.92
C ASP A 225 20.09 25.61 6.34
N ILE A 226 19.45 25.74 5.18
CA ILE A 226 18.90 24.62 4.43
C ILE A 226 20.01 23.64 4.03
N ILE A 227 21.12 24.15 3.47
CA ILE A 227 22.26 23.31 3.05
C ILE A 227 22.87 22.55 4.24
N LYS A 228 23.10 23.27 5.39
CA LYS A 228 23.59 22.64 6.63
C LYS A 228 22.65 21.56 7.13
N LEU A 229 21.34 21.81 7.15
CA LEU A 229 20.34 20.86 7.59
C LEU A 229 20.32 19.60 6.71
N ILE A 230 20.35 19.76 5.38
CA ILE A 230 20.39 18.63 4.45
C ILE A 230 21.68 17.82 4.64
N ASN A 231 22.84 18.47 4.79
CA ASN A 231 24.10 17.78 5.05
C ASN A 231 24.06 16.95 6.34
N LEU A 232 23.35 17.44 7.35
CA LEU A 232 23.24 16.74 8.64
C LEU A 232 22.34 15.50 8.56
N VAL A 233 21.19 15.58 7.88
CA VAL A 233 20.18 14.53 7.93
C VAL A 233 19.93 13.79 6.62
N GLY A 234 20.60 14.13 5.52
CA GLY A 234 20.33 13.62 4.16
C GLY A 234 20.36 12.10 4.03
N ASN A 235 21.17 11.41 4.84
CA ASN A 235 21.17 9.93 4.89
C ASN A 235 19.95 9.31 5.58
N HIS A 236 19.16 10.12 6.31
CA HIS A 236 18.03 9.64 7.09
C HIS A 236 16.67 9.88 6.43
N ILE A 237 16.64 10.79 5.45
CA ILE A 237 15.42 11.24 4.78
C ILE A 237 15.34 10.70 3.36
N LEU A 238 14.13 10.58 2.84
CA LEU A 238 13.84 10.24 1.45
C LEU A 238 14.00 11.44 0.53
N GLY A 239 13.61 12.61 1.01
CA GLY A 239 13.67 13.85 0.24
C GLY A 239 13.39 15.08 1.08
N ILE A 240 13.39 16.22 0.41
CA ILE A 240 13.11 17.52 1.00
C ILE A 240 11.89 18.17 0.32
N LYS A 241 11.16 18.95 1.10
CA LYS A 241 10.09 19.83 0.65
C LYS A 241 10.49 21.27 0.94
N LEU A 242 10.46 22.11 -0.08
CA LEU A 242 10.82 23.53 -0.01
C LEU A 242 9.61 24.42 -0.30
N HIS A 243 9.65 25.60 0.23
CA HIS A 243 8.91 26.77 -0.20
C HIS A 243 9.93 27.79 -0.72
N ILE A 244 10.27 27.69 -2.01
CA ILE A 244 11.37 28.50 -2.57
C ILE A 244 11.15 30.01 -2.40
N ASN A 245 9.91 30.43 -2.36
CA ASN A 245 9.49 31.83 -2.26
C ASN A 245 9.65 32.47 -0.87
N ILE A 246 9.93 31.67 0.20
CA ILE A 246 10.20 32.20 1.53
C ILE A 246 11.71 32.49 1.77
N ILE A 247 12.58 31.98 0.88
CA ILE A 247 14.05 32.15 1.01
C ILE A 247 14.45 33.55 0.70
N GLN A 248 15.03 34.25 1.68
CA GLN A 248 15.36 35.67 1.61
C GLN A 248 16.65 35.96 0.85
N ASP A 249 17.62 35.04 0.90
CA ASP A 249 18.93 35.15 0.27
C ASP A 249 19.11 34.22 -0.93
N PHE A 250 18.00 33.95 -1.64
CA PHE A 250 18.00 33.07 -2.80
C PHE A 250 18.99 33.51 -3.87
N THR A 251 19.74 32.54 -4.36
CA THR A 251 20.62 32.67 -5.54
C THR A 251 20.51 31.44 -6.43
N HIS A 252 20.82 31.56 -7.71
CA HIS A 252 20.88 30.40 -8.60
C HIS A 252 21.99 29.40 -8.21
N HIS A 253 23.03 29.88 -7.49
CA HIS A 253 24.06 29.00 -6.93
C HIS A 253 23.49 28.02 -5.90
N PHE A 254 22.50 28.43 -5.12
CA PHE A 254 21.79 27.55 -4.18
C PHE A 254 21.15 26.36 -4.90
N ILE A 255 20.59 26.57 -6.09
CA ILE A 255 20.02 25.48 -6.89
C ILE A 255 21.08 24.44 -7.28
N GLU A 256 22.29 24.88 -7.65
CA GLU A 256 23.39 23.96 -7.98
C GLU A 256 23.87 23.18 -6.74
N GLN A 257 23.86 23.80 -5.57
CA GLN A 257 24.14 23.13 -4.30
C GLN A 257 23.05 22.08 -3.98
N LEU A 258 21.76 22.43 -4.15
CA LEU A 258 20.66 21.49 -3.97
C LEU A 258 20.76 20.28 -4.91
N LYS A 259 21.06 20.51 -6.21
CA LYS A 259 21.29 19.43 -7.18
C LYS A 259 22.45 18.53 -6.79
N SER A 260 23.51 19.10 -6.23
CA SER A 260 24.67 18.35 -5.75
C SER A 260 24.31 17.49 -4.54
N LEU A 261 23.62 18.05 -3.54
CA LEU A 261 23.15 17.32 -2.35
C LEU A 261 22.13 16.22 -2.70
N LYS A 262 21.26 16.51 -3.65
CA LYS A 262 20.32 15.51 -4.20
C LYS A 262 21.06 14.28 -4.71
N LYS A 263 22.17 14.47 -5.46
CA LYS A 263 22.99 13.35 -5.97
C LYS A 263 23.74 12.64 -4.85
N ILE A 264 24.36 13.41 -3.91
CA ILE A 264 25.17 12.85 -2.81
C ILE A 264 24.32 11.96 -1.91
N TYR A 265 23.13 12.42 -1.55
CA TYR A 265 22.27 11.73 -0.59
C TYR A 265 21.14 10.94 -1.24
N ASN A 266 21.05 10.87 -2.57
CA ASN A 266 19.98 10.22 -3.33
C ASN A 266 18.59 10.67 -2.83
N LEU A 267 18.29 11.96 -3.00
CA LEU A 267 17.05 12.60 -2.48
C LEU A 267 16.10 12.95 -3.62
N ILE A 268 14.80 13.05 -3.29
CA ILE A 268 13.84 13.80 -4.11
C ILE A 268 13.66 15.22 -3.58
N ILE A 269 13.33 16.14 -4.47
CA ILE A 269 13.06 17.55 -4.13
C ILE A 269 11.62 17.88 -4.53
N ILE A 270 10.83 18.34 -3.57
CA ILE A 270 9.44 18.78 -3.74
C ILE A 270 9.39 20.29 -3.55
N GLU A 271 8.91 21.02 -4.55
CA GLU A 271 8.50 22.42 -4.37
C GLU A 271 7.04 22.48 -3.95
N ASP A 272 6.78 23.02 -2.75
CA ASP A 272 5.44 23.12 -2.17
C ASP A 272 4.76 24.47 -2.52
N GLY A 273 4.74 24.78 -3.82
CA GLY A 273 4.15 26.02 -4.35
C GLY A 273 2.63 26.07 -4.28
N LYS A 274 1.97 24.90 -4.07
CA LYS A 274 0.49 24.79 -4.03
C LYS A 274 -0.17 25.49 -5.21
N PHE A 275 0.34 25.23 -6.41
CA PHE A 275 -0.11 25.87 -7.64
C PHE A 275 -1.63 25.69 -7.85
N ALA A 276 -2.32 26.81 -8.12
CA ALA A 276 -3.77 26.87 -8.17
C ALA A 276 -4.30 27.83 -9.24
N ASP A 277 -3.64 27.87 -10.41
CA ASP A 277 -3.99 28.72 -11.53
C ASP A 277 -4.27 27.87 -12.79
N ILE A 278 -4.71 28.51 -13.87
CA ILE A 278 -4.82 27.86 -15.17
C ILE A 278 -3.45 27.36 -15.66
N GLY A 279 -3.43 26.27 -16.41
CA GLY A 279 -2.20 25.59 -16.80
C GLY A 279 -1.14 26.50 -17.43
N SER A 280 -1.53 27.41 -18.34
CA SER A 280 -0.60 28.34 -18.99
C SER A 280 0.08 29.33 -18.04
N ILE A 281 -0.56 29.69 -16.93
CA ILE A 281 0.04 30.55 -15.90
C ILE A 281 0.96 29.73 -15.02
N VAL A 282 0.56 28.51 -14.65
CA VAL A 282 1.41 27.61 -13.86
C VAL A 282 2.71 27.29 -14.60
N ILE A 283 2.66 27.04 -15.91
CA ILE A 283 3.88 26.88 -16.72
C ILE A 283 4.82 28.08 -16.60
N LYS A 284 4.29 29.30 -16.69
CA LYS A 284 5.10 30.53 -16.50
C LYS A 284 5.65 30.67 -15.09
N GLN A 285 4.91 30.23 -14.07
CA GLN A 285 5.40 30.22 -12.69
C GLN A 285 6.57 29.23 -12.52
N LEU A 286 6.48 28.03 -13.13
CA LEU A 286 7.53 27.02 -13.11
C LEU A 286 8.79 27.48 -13.87
N ASP A 287 8.63 28.22 -14.95
CA ASP A 287 9.71 28.82 -15.75
C ASP A 287 10.23 30.15 -15.19
N GLY A 288 9.55 30.71 -14.22
CA GLY A 288 9.82 32.04 -13.70
C GLY A 288 11.20 32.19 -13.08
N PHE A 289 11.35 33.16 -12.20
CA PHE A 289 12.64 33.54 -11.57
C PHE A 289 13.33 32.33 -10.90
N TYR A 290 12.58 31.48 -10.22
CA TYR A 290 13.13 30.35 -9.46
C TYR A 290 13.48 29.13 -10.32
N LYS A 291 13.11 29.09 -11.60
CA LYS A 291 13.37 27.95 -12.52
C LYS A 291 13.01 26.59 -11.91
N ILE A 292 11.82 26.49 -11.33
CA ILE A 292 11.37 25.31 -10.56
C ILE A 292 11.44 24.02 -11.39
N ASN A 293 11.07 24.10 -12.68
CA ASN A 293 11.14 23.01 -13.64
C ASN A 293 12.54 22.41 -13.85
N GLN A 294 13.61 23.11 -13.44
CA GLN A 294 15.00 22.67 -13.63
C GLN A 294 15.58 21.89 -12.45
N TRP A 295 14.95 21.94 -11.27
CA TRP A 295 15.49 21.33 -10.06
C TRP A 295 14.49 20.52 -9.23
N ALA A 296 13.20 20.84 -9.27
CA ALA A 296 12.18 20.07 -8.56
C ALA A 296 11.90 18.76 -9.26
N ASP A 297 11.77 17.69 -8.51
CA ASP A 297 11.27 16.41 -8.99
C ASP A 297 9.75 16.38 -8.96
N PHE A 298 9.19 17.08 -7.96
CA PHE A 298 7.76 17.14 -7.71
C PHE A 298 7.33 18.55 -7.32
N ILE A 299 6.09 18.86 -7.65
CA ILE A 299 5.41 20.06 -7.20
C ILE A 299 4.08 19.70 -6.53
N THR A 300 3.61 20.57 -5.63
CA THR A 300 2.24 20.46 -5.12
C THR A 300 1.30 21.36 -5.92
N ALA A 301 0.11 20.86 -6.23
CA ALA A 301 -0.91 21.63 -6.97
C ALA A 301 -2.31 21.33 -6.43
N HIS A 302 -3.19 22.32 -6.50
CA HIS A 302 -4.62 22.16 -6.23
C HIS A 302 -5.37 21.64 -7.47
N SER A 303 -6.37 20.80 -7.23
CA SER A 303 -7.29 20.32 -8.27
C SER A 303 -8.44 21.29 -8.57
N ILE A 304 -8.53 22.42 -7.83
CA ILE A 304 -9.64 23.36 -7.90
C ILE A 304 -9.83 23.98 -9.30
N THR A 305 -8.75 24.05 -10.06
CA THR A 305 -8.78 24.57 -11.44
C THR A 305 -9.09 23.51 -12.50
N GLY A 306 -9.41 22.28 -12.08
CA GLY A 306 -9.75 21.17 -12.94
C GLY A 306 -8.54 20.46 -13.57
N LYS A 307 -8.79 19.60 -14.57
CA LYS A 307 -7.75 18.76 -15.21
C LYS A 307 -6.70 19.57 -15.98
N GLY A 308 -7.04 20.75 -16.49
CA GLY A 308 -6.18 21.55 -17.36
C GLY A 308 -4.81 21.91 -16.77
N ILE A 309 -4.71 22.07 -15.43
CA ILE A 309 -3.43 22.28 -14.77
C ILE A 309 -2.53 21.04 -14.88
N ILE A 310 -3.10 19.85 -14.68
CA ILE A 310 -2.38 18.57 -14.74
C ILE A 310 -1.91 18.30 -16.16
N GLU A 311 -2.79 18.46 -17.13
CA GLU A 311 -2.51 18.24 -18.57
C GLU A 311 -1.42 19.17 -19.06
N SER A 312 -1.51 20.47 -18.76
CA SER A 312 -0.50 21.45 -19.16
C SER A 312 0.88 21.14 -18.59
N ILE A 313 0.98 20.79 -17.30
CA ILE A 313 2.26 20.46 -16.65
C ILE A 313 2.84 19.18 -17.27
N ASN A 314 2.04 18.14 -17.48
CA ASN A 314 2.54 16.89 -18.06
C ASN A 314 2.95 17.04 -19.53
N GLN A 315 2.26 17.90 -20.27
CA GLN A 315 2.61 18.17 -21.68
C GLN A 315 3.96 18.90 -21.77
N GLU A 316 4.17 19.92 -20.96
CA GLU A 316 5.36 20.76 -21.03
C GLU A 316 6.54 20.14 -20.27
N TYR A 317 6.27 19.53 -19.10
CA TYR A 317 7.28 18.94 -18.21
C TYR A 317 6.93 17.48 -17.85
N PRO A 318 7.05 16.53 -18.78
CA PRO A 318 6.68 15.12 -18.53
C PRO A 318 7.51 14.47 -17.43
N ASN A 319 8.66 15.06 -17.11
CA ASN A 319 9.54 14.59 -16.04
C ASN A 319 9.24 15.22 -14.66
N LEU A 320 8.33 16.16 -14.54
CA LEU A 320 7.95 16.80 -13.29
C LEU A 320 6.75 16.07 -12.68
N GLY A 321 6.90 15.53 -11.48
CA GLY A 321 5.82 14.82 -10.78
C GLY A 321 4.83 15.80 -10.16
N ILE A 322 3.55 15.46 -10.17
CA ILE A 322 2.49 16.27 -9.56
C ILE A 322 1.96 15.55 -8.32
N LEU A 323 1.99 16.23 -7.17
CA LEU A 323 1.32 15.85 -5.95
C LEU A 323 0.08 16.73 -5.78
N LEU A 324 -1.12 16.17 -5.99
CA LEU A 324 -2.36 16.92 -5.83
C LEU A 324 -2.73 17.06 -4.36
N ILE A 325 -3.14 18.25 -3.97
CA ILE A 325 -3.63 18.52 -2.64
C ILE A 325 -5.09 18.06 -2.56
N SER A 326 -5.33 16.96 -1.89
CA SER A 326 -6.68 16.49 -1.56
C SER A 326 -7.17 17.05 -0.23
N GLU A 327 -6.24 17.32 0.70
CA GLU A 327 -6.53 17.93 1.99
C GLU A 327 -5.37 18.80 2.45
N LEU A 328 -5.68 19.77 3.32
CA LEU A 328 -4.70 20.65 3.99
C LEU A 328 -4.58 20.30 5.48
N SER A 329 -3.40 20.51 6.05
CA SER A 329 -3.15 20.35 7.49
C SER A 329 -3.53 21.58 8.34
N SER A 330 -3.87 22.71 7.73
CA SER A 330 -4.35 23.89 8.45
C SER A 330 -5.72 23.64 9.06
N LYS A 331 -5.96 24.19 10.26
CA LYS A 331 -7.27 24.10 10.92
C LYS A 331 -8.31 24.95 10.19
N ASN A 332 -9.56 24.53 10.25
CA ASN A 332 -10.72 25.28 9.73
C ASN A 332 -10.61 25.68 8.25
N ASN A 333 -9.85 24.93 7.44
CA ASN A 333 -9.76 25.19 6.00
C ASN A 333 -11.06 24.78 5.27
N LEU A 334 -11.36 25.45 4.15
CA LEU A 334 -12.60 25.22 3.39
C LEU A 334 -12.68 23.81 2.77
N ILE A 335 -11.56 23.18 2.49
CA ILE A 335 -11.51 21.81 1.94
C ILE A 335 -12.16 20.83 2.93
N THR A 336 -11.82 20.94 4.23
CA THR A 336 -12.40 20.07 5.27
C THR A 336 -13.85 20.43 5.61
N GLN A 337 -14.27 21.65 5.36
CA GLN A 337 -15.63 22.10 5.65
C GLN A 337 -16.64 21.71 4.59
N THR A 338 -16.23 21.52 3.33
CA THR A 338 -17.14 21.30 2.19
C THR A 338 -17.27 19.84 1.76
N GLN A 339 -16.47 18.92 2.28
CA GLN A 339 -16.41 17.47 1.98
C GLN A 339 -16.31 17.09 0.48
N ASP A 340 -16.81 17.93 -0.44
CA ASP A 340 -16.86 17.65 -1.87
C ASP A 340 -15.51 17.79 -2.56
N TYR A 341 -14.64 18.67 -2.09
CA TYR A 341 -13.35 18.92 -2.74
C TYR A 341 -12.46 17.67 -2.76
N THR A 342 -12.28 17.05 -1.60
CA THR A 342 -11.48 15.82 -1.45
C THR A 342 -12.03 14.70 -2.34
N LYS A 343 -13.35 14.47 -2.27
CA LYS A 343 -14.03 13.47 -3.09
C LYS A 343 -13.85 13.71 -4.58
N LYS A 344 -14.10 14.93 -5.06
CA LYS A 344 -13.95 15.31 -6.47
C LYS A 344 -12.50 15.25 -6.94
N THR A 345 -11.53 15.60 -6.10
CA THR A 345 -10.11 15.42 -6.41
C THR A 345 -9.79 13.95 -6.66
N ILE A 346 -10.32 13.06 -5.83
CA ILE A 346 -10.10 11.62 -5.98
C ILE A 346 -10.82 11.05 -7.21
N GLU A 347 -12.05 11.48 -7.47
CA GLU A 347 -12.76 11.11 -8.69
C GLU A 347 -11.98 11.56 -9.95
N MET A 348 -11.38 12.75 -9.93
CA MET A 348 -10.55 13.27 -10.99
C MET A 348 -9.33 12.38 -11.26
N ILE A 349 -8.59 11.95 -10.22
CA ILE A 349 -7.41 11.09 -10.42
C ILE A 349 -7.77 9.65 -10.84
N LYS A 350 -9.01 9.22 -10.68
CA LYS A 350 -9.50 7.92 -11.16
C LYS A 350 -9.85 7.95 -12.64
N ASP A 351 -9.95 9.13 -13.25
CA ASP A 351 -10.14 9.28 -14.68
C ASP A 351 -8.97 8.68 -15.45
N LEU A 352 -9.27 7.87 -16.46
CA LEU A 352 -8.27 7.14 -17.25
C LEU A 352 -7.29 8.07 -17.98
N GLU A 353 -7.70 9.30 -18.32
CA GLU A 353 -6.88 10.27 -19.05
C GLU A 353 -5.78 10.91 -18.19
N ILE A 354 -5.95 10.93 -16.85
CA ILE A 354 -4.98 11.59 -15.94
C ILE A 354 -4.42 10.67 -14.86
N LYS A 355 -4.88 9.41 -14.81
CA LYS A 355 -4.49 8.43 -13.80
C LYS A 355 -2.98 8.21 -13.70
N ASP A 356 -2.28 8.26 -14.83
CA ASP A 356 -0.83 8.10 -14.94
C ASP A 356 -0.06 9.43 -14.82
N LYS A 357 -0.75 10.57 -14.76
CA LYS A 357 -0.16 11.91 -14.74
C LYS A 357 0.04 12.46 -13.32
N VAL A 358 -0.63 11.88 -12.33
CA VAL A 358 -0.54 12.30 -10.93
C VAL A 358 0.33 11.32 -10.16
N ALA A 359 1.38 11.82 -9.50
CA ALA A 359 2.33 11.00 -8.77
C ALA A 359 1.86 10.65 -7.34
N GLY A 360 0.97 11.44 -6.76
CA GLY A 360 0.46 11.20 -5.42
C GLY A 360 -0.46 12.30 -4.91
N LEU A 361 -0.92 12.12 -3.67
CA LEU A 361 -1.80 13.05 -2.98
C LEU A 361 -1.17 13.60 -1.70
N ILE A 362 -1.31 14.90 -1.47
CA ILE A 362 -1.16 15.47 -0.13
C ILE A 362 -2.48 15.21 0.60
N SER A 363 -2.43 14.42 1.65
CA SER A 363 -3.60 13.78 2.24
C SER A 363 -3.66 13.89 3.76
N GLN A 364 -4.88 13.87 4.27
CA GLN A 364 -5.24 13.75 5.67
C GLN A 364 -6.29 12.63 5.83
N GLU A 365 -7.18 12.73 6.80
CA GLU A 365 -8.10 11.66 7.19
C GLU A 365 -9.20 11.39 6.14
N GLU A 366 -9.80 12.43 5.57
CA GLU A 366 -10.91 12.29 4.64
C GLU A 366 -10.53 11.56 3.34
N THR A 367 -9.31 11.80 2.84
CA THR A 367 -8.79 11.14 1.64
C THR A 367 -8.94 9.63 1.70
N PHE A 368 -8.67 9.04 2.86
CA PHE A 368 -8.68 7.58 3.04
C PHE A 368 -10.09 6.96 3.08
N LYS A 369 -11.15 7.77 3.08
CA LYS A 369 -12.53 7.28 2.89
C LYS A 369 -12.84 6.96 1.42
N TYR A 370 -12.09 7.55 0.48
CA TYR A 370 -12.38 7.51 -0.96
C TYR A 370 -11.34 6.79 -1.79
N ILE A 371 -10.14 6.52 -1.24
CA ILE A 371 -9.08 5.78 -1.92
C ILE A 371 -8.71 4.52 -1.14
N ASN A 372 -8.34 3.47 -1.89
CA ASN A 372 -7.63 2.35 -1.31
C ASN A 372 -6.14 2.72 -1.14
N LYS A 373 -5.49 2.16 -0.12
CA LYS A 373 -4.10 2.46 0.27
C LYS A 373 -3.07 2.34 -0.86
N TYR A 374 -3.39 1.59 -1.92
CA TYR A 374 -2.48 1.22 -3.00
C TYR A 374 -2.86 1.81 -4.36
N GLU A 375 -3.89 2.66 -4.41
CA GLU A 375 -4.30 3.30 -5.68
C GLU A 375 -3.35 4.41 -6.10
N THR A 376 -2.80 5.14 -5.13
CA THR A 376 -1.84 6.24 -5.37
C THR A 376 -0.96 6.46 -4.13
N LEU A 377 0.17 7.14 -4.29
CA LEU A 377 0.99 7.53 -3.16
C LEU A 377 0.29 8.60 -2.32
N THR A 378 0.45 8.51 -1.01
CA THR A 378 -0.12 9.47 -0.06
C THR A 378 0.97 10.08 0.81
N PHE A 379 0.95 11.41 0.91
CA PHE A 379 1.90 12.21 1.67
C PHE A 379 1.15 12.97 2.76
N SER A 380 1.46 12.72 4.02
CA SER A 380 0.80 13.39 5.14
C SER A 380 1.70 14.42 5.79
N PRO A 381 1.34 15.71 5.71
CA PRO A 381 1.95 16.77 6.50
C PRO A 381 1.47 16.75 7.96
N GLY A 382 2.19 17.45 8.83
CA GLY A 382 1.81 17.58 10.24
C GLY A 382 2.07 16.32 11.07
N ILE A 383 3.03 15.49 10.70
CA ILE A 383 3.43 14.34 11.51
C ILE A 383 4.39 14.78 12.63
N ASN A 384 4.01 14.48 13.88
CA ASN A 384 4.83 14.75 15.04
C ASN A 384 4.79 13.56 16.01
N ILE A 385 5.94 12.94 16.26
CA ILE A 385 6.07 11.81 17.21
C ILE A 385 6.33 12.26 18.66
N SER A 386 6.66 13.53 18.88
CA SER A 386 6.66 14.17 20.19
C SER A 386 5.28 14.83 20.38
N ASN A 387 4.68 14.72 21.57
CA ASN A 387 3.38 15.31 21.86
C ASN A 387 3.42 16.85 22.01
N SER A 388 4.43 17.51 21.46
CA SER A 388 4.53 18.97 21.45
C SER A 388 3.59 19.56 20.39
N SER A 389 2.57 20.26 20.81
CA SER A 389 1.79 21.17 19.96
C SER A 389 2.54 22.49 19.84
N ASP A 390 2.58 23.07 18.63
CA ASP A 390 2.92 24.48 18.47
C ASP A 390 1.64 25.31 18.24
N ASN A 391 1.76 26.63 18.45
CA ASN A 391 0.64 27.57 18.32
C ASN A 391 0.36 27.98 16.87
N LEU A 392 0.78 27.19 15.88
CA LEU A 392 0.74 27.55 14.46
C LEU A 392 -0.45 26.91 13.73
N ASP A 393 -1.63 27.10 14.20
CA ASP A 393 -2.90 26.79 13.50
C ASP A 393 -2.91 25.57 12.54
N GLN A 394 -2.05 24.56 12.88
CA GLN A 394 -1.84 23.33 12.15
C GLN A 394 -2.31 22.12 12.95
N THR A 395 -2.88 21.13 12.28
CA THR A 395 -3.24 19.85 12.88
C THR A 395 -2.03 18.93 12.86
N TYR A 396 -1.61 18.46 14.04
CA TYR A 396 -0.55 17.47 14.21
C TYR A 396 -1.12 16.09 14.47
N LYS A 397 -0.50 15.09 13.86
CA LYS A 397 -0.81 13.67 14.07
C LYS A 397 0.39 12.95 14.65
N ASN A 398 0.19 12.27 15.78
CA ASN A 398 1.21 11.40 16.35
C ASN A 398 0.88 9.95 16.01
N PRO A 399 1.68 9.29 15.16
CA PRO A 399 1.46 7.89 14.80
C PRO A 399 1.60 6.93 16.00
N LEU A 400 2.24 7.36 17.10
CA LEU A 400 2.44 6.56 18.31
C LEU A 400 1.24 6.61 19.27
N ASN A 401 0.36 7.60 19.17
CA ASN A 401 -0.77 7.81 20.10
C ASN A 401 -1.99 6.95 19.79
N SER A 402 -2.02 6.21 18.71
CA SER A 402 -3.09 5.25 18.49
C SER A 402 -2.88 4.07 19.46
N SER A 403 -3.85 3.79 20.33
CA SER A 403 -3.92 2.62 21.22
C SER A 403 -3.81 1.27 20.49
N SER A 404 -3.53 1.29 19.22
CA SER A 404 -3.32 0.20 18.29
C SER A 404 -2.02 0.34 17.48
N PHE A 405 -0.95 0.93 18.03
CA PHE A 405 0.38 0.82 17.45
C PHE A 405 0.91 -0.63 17.63
N ASN A 406 0.13 -1.56 17.11
CA ASN A 406 0.64 -2.83 16.68
C ASN A 406 1.34 -2.57 15.35
N LEU A 407 2.55 -3.03 15.17
CA LEU A 407 3.40 -2.98 13.96
C LEU A 407 2.68 -3.37 12.64
N HIS A 408 1.41 -3.71 12.68
CA HIS A 408 0.59 -4.25 11.61
C HIS A 408 -0.67 -3.43 11.29
N LYS A 409 -0.90 -2.28 11.97
CA LYS A 409 -2.06 -1.42 11.69
C LYS A 409 -1.61 -0.02 11.35
N THR A 410 -1.89 0.39 10.11
CA THR A 410 -1.77 1.79 9.69
C THR A 410 -2.70 2.66 10.54
N THR A 411 -2.19 3.77 11.05
CA THR A 411 -3.01 4.73 11.80
C THR A 411 -4.01 5.38 10.83
N PRO A 412 -5.32 5.38 11.12
CA PRO A 412 -6.28 6.05 10.27
C PRO A 412 -5.87 7.50 9.99
N GLY A 413 -5.96 7.90 8.73
CA GLY A 413 -5.69 9.27 8.30
C GLY A 413 -4.21 9.67 8.20
N ILE A 414 -3.26 8.72 8.27
CA ILE A 414 -1.84 8.97 8.00
C ILE A 414 -1.43 8.26 6.73
N GLY A 415 -0.80 8.99 5.81
CA GLY A 415 -0.33 8.48 4.53
C GLY A 415 0.98 7.70 4.62
N MET A 416 1.33 7.10 3.48
CA MET A 416 2.53 6.28 3.31
C MET A 416 3.82 7.07 3.58
N PHE A 417 3.89 8.32 3.12
CA PHE A 417 5.03 9.23 3.28
C PHE A 417 4.72 10.32 4.28
N TRP A 418 5.68 10.62 5.12
CA TRP A 418 5.56 11.59 6.20
C TRP A 418 6.31 12.87 5.88
N ILE A 419 5.59 13.99 5.83
CA ILE A 419 6.20 15.32 5.72
C ILE A 419 6.40 15.86 7.14
N VAL A 420 7.66 15.98 7.53
CA VAL A 420 8.08 16.36 8.88
C VAL A 420 9.03 17.58 8.80
N GLY A 421 8.69 18.62 9.51
CA GLY A 421 9.51 19.84 9.59
C GLY A 421 10.17 19.98 10.97
N ARG A 422 9.66 20.90 11.76
CA ARG A 422 10.16 21.25 13.11
C ARG A 422 10.25 20.08 14.08
N GLY A 423 9.49 19.01 13.91
CA GLY A 423 9.66 17.78 14.68
C GLY A 423 11.07 17.20 14.58
N ILE A 424 11.82 17.50 13.50
CA ILE A 424 13.22 17.10 13.33
C ILE A 424 14.17 18.20 13.79
N TYR A 425 13.98 19.46 13.41
CA TYR A 425 14.96 20.55 13.59
C TYR A 425 14.50 21.69 14.51
N ASN A 426 13.54 21.45 15.41
CA ASN A 426 13.07 22.48 16.36
C ASN A 426 14.17 22.94 17.36
N ASN A 427 15.18 22.11 17.59
CA ASN A 427 16.35 22.44 18.38
C ASN A 427 17.51 22.83 17.47
N ASN A 428 18.23 23.90 17.81
CA ASN A 428 19.41 24.35 17.04
C ASN A 428 20.66 23.47 17.27
N ASN A 429 20.57 22.43 18.13
CA ASN A 429 21.69 21.54 18.42
C ASN A 429 21.77 20.44 17.32
N PRO A 430 22.88 20.33 16.59
CA PRO A 430 23.07 19.30 15.57
C PRO A 430 22.89 17.85 16.07
N GLU A 431 23.30 17.54 17.28
CA GLU A 431 23.17 16.19 17.85
C GLU A 431 21.70 15.82 18.09
N ASP A 432 20.89 16.76 18.58
CA ASP A 432 19.46 16.56 18.79
C ASP A 432 18.71 16.43 17.45
N ILE A 433 19.08 17.22 16.45
CA ILE A 433 18.53 17.12 15.10
C ILE A 433 18.82 15.73 14.51
N LEU A 434 20.07 15.28 14.63
CA LEU A 434 20.50 13.97 14.14
C LEU A 434 19.72 12.83 14.84
N LYS A 435 19.61 12.88 16.16
CA LYS A 435 18.87 11.91 16.96
C LYS A 435 17.40 11.89 16.60
N SER A 436 16.78 13.06 16.44
CA SER A 436 15.37 13.17 16.02
C SER A 436 15.16 12.58 14.63
N SER A 437 16.02 12.90 13.65
CA SER A 437 15.90 12.38 12.28
C SER A 437 16.05 10.86 12.22
N LEU A 438 16.94 10.26 13.00
CA LEU A 438 17.07 8.80 13.14
C LEU A 438 15.84 8.16 13.73
N ASN A 439 15.24 8.79 14.75
CA ASN A 439 14.04 8.30 15.40
C ASN A 439 12.84 8.33 14.43
N TYR A 440 12.65 9.45 13.71
CA TYR A 440 11.63 9.55 12.66
C TYR A 440 11.84 8.52 11.55
N LYS A 441 13.08 8.34 11.08
CA LYS A 441 13.42 7.31 10.08
C LYS A 441 13.01 5.93 10.55
N LYS A 442 13.38 5.54 11.78
CA LYS A 442 13.07 4.21 12.34
C LYS A 442 11.56 3.98 12.42
N ILE A 443 10.84 4.87 13.10
CA ILE A 443 9.39 4.75 13.30
C ILE A 443 8.65 4.83 11.96
N GLY A 444 9.03 5.77 11.10
CA GLY A 444 8.44 5.95 9.78
C GLY A 444 8.67 4.74 8.88
N TRP A 445 9.85 4.12 8.94
CA TRP A 445 10.13 2.92 8.18
C TRP A 445 9.31 1.72 8.68
N ASP A 446 9.17 1.54 9.99
CA ASP A 446 8.34 0.48 10.56
C ASP A 446 6.87 0.68 10.17
N TYR A 447 6.39 1.93 10.14
CA TYR A 447 5.08 2.29 9.63
C TYR A 447 4.93 1.98 8.13
N PHE A 448 5.90 2.39 7.30
CA PHE A 448 5.89 2.16 5.85
C PHE A 448 5.80 0.67 5.50
N LYS A 449 6.52 -0.20 6.21
CA LYS A 449 6.43 -1.66 6.03
C LYS A 449 5.05 -2.23 6.36
N SER A 450 4.24 -1.54 7.16
CA SER A 450 2.89 -1.98 7.52
C SER A 450 1.83 -1.60 6.47
N PHE A 451 2.20 -0.78 5.48
CA PHE A 451 1.39 -0.53 4.31
C PHE A 451 1.50 -1.69 3.34
#